data_5db0214d46c04ce7f5cf18b914588b5f
#
_entry.id   5db0214d46c04ce7f5cf18b914588b5f
#
_cell.length_a   1.000
_cell.length_b   1.000
_cell.length_c   1.000
_cell.angle_alpha   90.00
_cell.angle_beta   90.00
_cell.angle_gamma   90.00
#
_symmetry.space_group_name_H-M   'P 1'
#
loop_
_entity.id
_entity.type
_entity.pdbx_description
1 polymer ?
#
loop_
_entity_poly.entity_id
_entity_poly.type
_entity_poly.pdbx_seq_one_letter_code
_entity_poly.pdbx_strand_id
1 'polypeptide(L)'
;MKKNIVLIGFMGTGKTSIGKLLAAKLGCAFIDLDHKIESDNNMKIPEIFQKYGEAHFRELEKQAVKEAAERRGIVIATGGGTIKDKENMRLLKQSGVVICLTADVDEILLRTESKGDRPVLDAKDKAHGNRRAAIEKLLEERQIFYDQADYKVDTTNWSPMQIIGDICRYADTLTIK
;
A
#
# COMPACT_ATOMS: atom_id res chain seq x y z
N MET A 1 13.00 -12.42 16.61
CA MET A 1 12.02 -12.81 15.56
C MET A 1 12.09 -11.75 14.46
N LYS A 2 12.17 -12.18 13.18
CA LYS A 2 12.21 -11.21 12.07
C LYS A 2 10.93 -10.36 12.04
N LYS A 3 11.08 -9.04 11.96
CA LYS A 3 9.97 -8.10 11.79
C LYS A 3 9.42 -8.17 10.35
N ASN A 4 8.16 -7.81 10.16
CA ASN A 4 7.59 -7.66 8.83
C ASN A 4 8.11 -6.39 8.15
N ILE A 5 8.09 -6.36 6.83
CA ILE A 5 8.24 -5.12 6.05
C ILE A 5 6.87 -4.78 5.49
N VAL A 6 6.35 -3.62 5.88
CA VAL A 6 5.03 -3.14 5.47
C VAL A 6 5.20 -2.02 4.46
N LEU A 7 4.70 -2.22 3.24
CA LEU A 7 4.71 -1.22 2.17
C LEU A 7 3.39 -0.46 2.15
N ILE A 8 3.44 0.83 2.43
CA ILE A 8 2.34 1.77 2.29
C ILE A 8 2.62 2.76 1.16
N GLY A 9 1.64 3.54 0.77
CA GLY A 9 1.78 4.57 -0.26
C GLY A 9 0.55 4.67 -1.16
N PHE A 10 0.54 5.66 -2.01
CA PHE A 10 -0.57 5.90 -2.93
C PHE A 10 -0.69 4.78 -3.99
N MET A 11 -1.85 4.68 -4.64
CA MET A 11 -1.98 3.79 -5.80
C MET A 11 -1.00 4.21 -6.91
N GLY A 12 -0.46 3.24 -7.65
CA GLY A 12 0.54 3.53 -8.68
C GLY A 12 1.98 3.68 -8.20
N THR A 13 2.26 3.74 -6.88
CA THR A 13 3.64 3.82 -6.35
C THR A 13 4.42 2.50 -6.40
N GLY A 14 3.80 1.41 -6.84
CA GLY A 14 4.51 0.15 -7.08
C GLY A 14 4.51 -0.86 -5.93
N LYS A 15 3.71 -0.67 -4.87
CA LYS A 15 3.70 -1.55 -3.67
C LYS A 15 3.64 -3.04 -3.99
N THR A 16 2.72 -3.46 -4.84
CA THR A 16 2.55 -4.87 -5.22
C THR A 16 3.76 -5.41 -5.97
N SER A 17 4.27 -4.66 -6.96
CA SER A 17 5.41 -5.09 -7.78
C SER A 17 6.70 -5.12 -6.96
N ILE A 18 6.98 -4.05 -6.22
CA ILE A 18 8.15 -3.97 -5.33
C ILE A 18 8.05 -5.00 -4.21
N GLY A 19 6.87 -5.18 -3.62
CA GLY A 19 6.65 -6.15 -2.55
C GLY A 19 6.94 -7.59 -2.98
N LYS A 20 6.47 -7.99 -4.15
CA LYS A 20 6.78 -9.33 -4.72
C LYS A 20 8.28 -9.54 -4.93
N LEU A 21 8.94 -8.58 -5.56
CA LEU A 21 10.39 -8.67 -5.83
C LEU A 21 11.22 -8.62 -4.54
N LEU A 22 10.83 -7.77 -3.58
CA LEU A 22 11.49 -7.69 -2.28
C LEU A 22 11.36 -8.99 -1.50
N ALA A 23 10.17 -9.58 -1.44
CA ALA A 23 9.93 -10.86 -0.78
C ALA A 23 10.74 -12.00 -1.42
N ALA A 24 10.80 -12.05 -2.75
CA ALA A 24 11.64 -13.01 -3.47
C ALA A 24 13.13 -12.83 -3.13
N LYS A 25 13.63 -11.59 -3.09
CA LYS A 25 15.02 -11.30 -2.69
C LYS A 25 15.33 -11.70 -1.26
N LEU A 26 14.38 -11.51 -0.34
CA LEU A 26 14.54 -11.85 1.09
C LEU A 26 14.24 -13.33 1.39
N GLY A 27 13.76 -14.11 0.43
CA GLY A 27 13.35 -15.50 0.63
C GLY A 27 12.18 -15.65 1.61
N CYS A 28 11.20 -14.74 1.57
CA CYS A 28 10.07 -14.73 2.49
C CYS A 28 8.71 -14.63 1.75
N ALA A 29 7.62 -14.80 2.50
CA ALA A 29 6.28 -14.68 1.93
C ALA A 29 5.90 -13.22 1.63
N PHE A 30 5.03 -13.05 0.64
CA PHE A 30 4.42 -11.77 0.27
C PHE A 30 2.90 -11.85 0.44
N ILE A 31 2.32 -10.81 1.02
CA ILE A 31 0.87 -10.61 1.11
C ILE A 31 0.52 -9.23 0.54
N ASP A 32 -0.36 -9.20 -0.45
CA ASP A 32 -1.06 -7.99 -0.89
C ASP A 32 -2.45 -8.00 -0.27
N LEU A 33 -2.77 -7.00 0.56
CA LEU A 33 -4.04 -6.98 1.30
C LEU A 33 -5.25 -6.83 0.39
N ASP A 34 -5.14 -6.04 -0.70
CA ASP A 34 -6.23 -5.89 -1.65
C ASP A 34 -6.51 -7.23 -2.34
N HIS A 35 -5.47 -7.93 -2.80
CA HIS A 35 -5.61 -9.24 -3.41
C HIS A 35 -6.12 -10.31 -2.43
N LYS A 36 -5.68 -10.25 -1.17
CA LYS A 36 -6.20 -11.15 -0.11
C LYS A 36 -7.69 -10.97 0.09
N ILE A 37 -8.16 -9.72 0.21
CA ILE A 37 -9.60 -9.42 0.36
C ILE A 37 -10.40 -9.96 -0.83
N GLU A 38 -9.92 -9.74 -2.06
CA GLU A 38 -10.58 -10.25 -3.26
C GLU A 38 -10.65 -11.78 -3.27
N SER A 39 -9.54 -12.43 -2.93
CA SER A 39 -9.44 -13.89 -2.90
C SER A 39 -10.35 -14.51 -1.85
N ASP A 40 -10.32 -13.97 -0.63
CA ASP A 40 -11.10 -14.49 0.50
C ASP A 40 -12.63 -14.35 0.27
N ASN A 41 -13.03 -13.34 -0.50
CA ASN A 41 -14.44 -13.06 -0.80
C ASN A 41 -14.87 -13.55 -2.19
N ASN A 42 -13.98 -14.11 -3.01
CA ASN A 42 -14.23 -14.49 -4.41
C ASN A 42 -14.90 -13.36 -5.20
N MET A 43 -14.51 -12.10 -4.96
CA MET A 43 -15.14 -10.91 -5.51
C MET A 43 -14.12 -9.80 -5.68
N LYS A 44 -14.24 -9.02 -6.76
CA LYS A 44 -13.38 -7.85 -6.97
C LYS A 44 -13.76 -6.69 -6.06
N ILE A 45 -12.78 -5.86 -5.68
CA ILE A 45 -13.02 -4.70 -4.80
C ILE A 45 -14.12 -3.78 -5.33
N PRO A 46 -14.18 -3.42 -6.64
CA PRO A 46 -15.30 -2.63 -7.16
C PRO A 46 -16.67 -3.27 -6.95
N GLU A 47 -16.76 -4.60 -7.09
CA GLU A 47 -18.00 -5.35 -6.87
C GLU A 47 -18.39 -5.36 -5.38
N ILE A 48 -17.41 -5.48 -4.47
CA ILE A 48 -17.64 -5.38 -3.02
C ILE A 48 -18.22 -4.01 -2.67
N PHE A 49 -17.64 -2.93 -3.22
CA PHE A 49 -18.12 -1.57 -3.01
C PHE A 49 -19.55 -1.39 -3.54
N GLN A 50 -19.83 -1.90 -4.73
CA GLN A 50 -21.14 -1.80 -5.36
C GLN A 50 -22.21 -2.56 -4.58
N LYS A 51 -21.88 -3.77 -4.10
CA LYS A 51 -22.84 -4.69 -3.48
C LYS A 51 -23.05 -4.42 -1.99
N TYR A 52 -21.98 -4.08 -1.28
CA TYR A 52 -21.98 -4.00 0.19
C TYR A 52 -21.60 -2.62 0.73
N GLY A 53 -21.08 -1.73 -0.12
CA GLY A 53 -20.68 -0.39 0.26
C GLY A 53 -19.28 -0.30 0.90
N GLU A 54 -18.83 0.95 1.09
CA GLU A 54 -17.48 1.23 1.60
C GLU A 54 -17.30 0.72 3.04
N ALA A 55 -18.30 0.87 3.91
CA ALA A 55 -18.19 0.46 5.30
C ALA A 55 -17.87 -1.03 5.45
N HIS A 56 -18.53 -1.88 4.66
CA HIS A 56 -18.26 -3.32 4.64
C HIS A 56 -16.83 -3.62 4.15
N PHE A 57 -16.39 -2.96 3.08
CA PHE A 57 -15.01 -3.10 2.60
C PHE A 57 -14.00 -2.73 3.69
N ARG A 58 -14.23 -1.68 4.48
CA ARG A 58 -13.34 -1.28 5.58
C ARG A 58 -13.26 -2.33 6.69
N GLU A 59 -14.34 -3.05 6.98
CA GLU A 59 -14.28 -4.16 7.93
C GLU A 59 -13.46 -5.34 7.39
N LEU A 60 -13.61 -5.68 6.10
CA LEU A 60 -12.77 -6.69 5.45
C LEU A 60 -11.29 -6.27 5.45
N GLU A 61 -11.00 -4.99 5.22
CA GLU A 61 -9.65 -4.43 5.26
C GLU A 61 -9.02 -4.55 6.67
N LYS A 62 -9.77 -4.23 7.73
CA LYS A 62 -9.32 -4.41 9.12
C LYS A 62 -9.00 -5.87 9.44
N GLN A 63 -9.86 -6.78 9.03
CA GLN A 63 -9.64 -8.20 9.24
C GLN A 63 -8.38 -8.68 8.52
N ALA A 64 -8.19 -8.31 7.25
CA ALA A 64 -7.00 -8.66 6.47
C ALA A 64 -5.71 -8.10 7.09
N VAL A 65 -5.74 -6.86 7.61
CA VAL A 65 -4.61 -6.25 8.34
C VAL A 65 -4.28 -7.04 9.59
N LYS A 66 -5.28 -7.38 10.40
CA LYS A 66 -5.09 -8.14 11.65
C LYS A 66 -4.40 -9.48 11.36
N GLU A 67 -4.92 -10.25 10.41
CA GLU A 67 -4.37 -11.55 10.04
C GLU A 67 -2.95 -11.45 9.48
N ALA A 68 -2.66 -10.44 8.65
CA ALA A 68 -1.32 -10.22 8.13
C ALA A 68 -0.34 -9.77 9.21
N ALA A 69 -0.77 -8.93 10.14
CA ALA A 69 0.05 -8.42 11.25
C ALA A 69 0.43 -9.51 12.27
N GLU A 70 -0.35 -10.57 12.40
CA GLU A 70 -0.03 -11.73 13.26
C GLU A 70 1.13 -12.57 12.70
N ARG A 71 1.38 -12.51 11.39
CA ARG A 71 2.51 -13.21 10.76
C ARG A 71 3.83 -12.49 11.06
N ARG A 72 4.95 -13.20 10.84
CA ARG A 72 6.30 -12.69 11.11
C ARG A 72 7.23 -12.95 9.94
N GLY A 73 8.10 -11.98 9.67
CA GLY A 73 9.16 -12.09 8.66
C GLY A 73 8.63 -12.15 7.24
N ILE A 74 7.55 -11.44 6.94
CA ILE A 74 6.93 -11.36 5.62
C ILE A 74 6.95 -9.92 5.08
N VAL A 75 6.69 -9.76 3.79
CA VAL A 75 6.41 -8.48 3.16
C VAL A 75 4.90 -8.31 2.99
N ILE A 76 4.36 -7.19 3.44
CA ILE A 76 2.94 -6.84 3.35
C ILE A 76 2.79 -5.59 2.49
N ALA A 77 1.98 -5.63 1.43
CA ALA A 77 1.55 -4.46 0.69
C ALA A 77 0.12 -4.10 1.08
N THR A 78 -0.11 -2.82 1.43
CA THR A 78 -1.42 -2.33 1.85
C THR A 78 -2.22 -1.75 0.68
N GLY A 79 -3.53 -1.70 0.81
CA GLY A 79 -4.38 -0.82 0.00
C GLY A 79 -4.04 0.66 0.24
N GLY A 80 -4.36 1.51 -0.74
CA GLY A 80 -4.04 2.95 -0.63
C GLY A 80 -4.80 3.71 0.47
N GLY A 81 -5.90 3.14 0.98
CA GLY A 81 -6.72 3.72 2.05
C GLY A 81 -6.59 3.05 3.41
N THR A 82 -5.92 1.90 3.47
CA THR A 82 -5.79 1.06 4.69
C THR A 82 -5.26 1.84 5.90
N ILE A 83 -4.31 2.73 5.67
CA ILE A 83 -3.62 3.52 6.71
C ILE A 83 -4.44 4.68 7.29
N LYS A 84 -5.61 4.98 6.73
CA LYS A 84 -6.52 6.01 7.27
C LYS A 84 -7.13 5.56 8.62
N ASP A 85 -7.28 4.26 8.80
CA ASP A 85 -7.71 3.68 10.07
C ASP A 85 -6.53 3.62 11.04
N LYS A 86 -6.68 4.26 12.19
CA LYS A 86 -5.62 4.34 13.22
C LYS A 86 -5.24 2.98 13.79
N GLU A 87 -6.21 2.08 13.91
CA GLU A 87 -5.96 0.74 14.43
C GLU A 87 -5.17 -0.12 13.43
N ASN A 88 -5.50 -0.02 12.14
CA ASN A 88 -4.72 -0.66 11.09
C ASN A 88 -3.26 -0.20 11.14
N MET A 89 -3.02 1.12 11.20
CA MET A 89 -1.66 1.66 11.28
C MET A 89 -0.94 1.19 12.54
N ARG A 90 -1.63 1.15 13.70
CA ARG A 90 -1.07 0.66 14.95
C ARG A 90 -0.62 -0.80 14.84
N LEU A 91 -1.48 -1.67 14.32
CA LEU A 91 -1.18 -3.09 14.15
C LEU A 91 -0.01 -3.32 13.19
N LEU A 92 0.00 -2.61 12.06
CA LEU A 92 1.08 -2.70 11.07
C LEU A 92 2.43 -2.27 11.66
N LYS A 93 2.48 -1.15 12.39
CA LYS A 93 3.70 -0.68 13.08
C LYS A 93 4.18 -1.64 14.16
N GLN A 94 3.27 -2.25 14.91
CA GLN A 94 3.64 -3.26 15.90
C GLN A 94 4.17 -4.54 15.26
N SER A 95 3.71 -4.88 14.07
CA SER A 95 4.12 -6.10 13.37
C SER A 95 5.49 -5.97 12.71
N GLY A 96 5.89 -4.76 12.31
CA GLY A 96 7.11 -4.57 11.53
C GLY A 96 7.48 -3.12 11.26
N VAL A 97 8.27 -2.93 10.23
CA VAL A 97 8.77 -1.63 9.75
C VAL A 97 7.87 -1.14 8.62
N VAL A 98 7.37 0.07 8.75
CA VAL A 98 6.47 0.68 7.76
C VAL A 98 7.27 1.57 6.81
N ILE A 99 7.27 1.21 5.54
CA ILE A 99 7.96 1.93 4.46
C ILE A 99 6.93 2.53 3.51
N CYS A 100 6.99 3.83 3.32
CA CYS A 100 6.13 4.53 2.37
C CYS A 100 6.82 4.65 1.01
N LEU A 101 6.19 4.09 -0.03
CA LEU A 101 6.58 4.35 -1.41
C LEU A 101 5.86 5.59 -1.92
N THR A 102 6.63 6.57 -2.38
CA THR A 102 6.12 7.79 -3.00
C THR A 102 6.41 7.82 -4.50
N ALA A 103 5.72 8.64 -5.24
CA ALA A 103 6.01 8.95 -6.63
C ALA A 103 5.41 10.32 -6.98
N ASP A 104 5.97 10.98 -8.00
CA ASP A 104 5.42 12.22 -8.53
C ASP A 104 4.02 12.01 -9.13
N VAL A 105 3.23 13.08 -9.15
CA VAL A 105 1.86 13.04 -9.68
C VAL A 105 1.83 12.58 -11.13
N ASP A 106 2.80 13.02 -11.96
CA ASP A 106 2.90 12.63 -13.37
C ASP A 106 3.12 11.11 -13.51
N GLU A 107 4.00 10.56 -12.70
CA GLU A 107 4.27 9.13 -12.68
C GLU A 107 3.06 8.33 -12.17
N ILE A 108 2.36 8.84 -11.16
CA ILE A 108 1.11 8.24 -10.67
C ILE A 108 0.04 8.24 -11.76
N LEU A 109 -0.13 9.35 -12.48
CA LEU A 109 -1.05 9.46 -13.62
C LEU A 109 -0.74 8.37 -14.64
N LEU A 110 0.50 8.36 -15.14
CA LEU A 110 0.96 7.40 -16.15
C LEU A 110 0.71 5.94 -15.71
N ARG A 111 1.06 5.60 -14.47
CA ARG A 111 0.91 4.25 -13.94
C ARG A 111 -0.54 3.86 -13.63
N THR A 112 -1.45 4.82 -13.47
CA THR A 112 -2.85 4.55 -13.12
C THR A 112 -3.79 4.62 -14.32
N GLU A 113 -3.45 5.30 -15.39
CA GLU A 113 -4.25 5.37 -16.63
C GLU A 113 -4.51 3.98 -17.23
N SER A 114 -3.54 3.09 -17.16
CA SER A 114 -3.59 1.75 -17.78
C SER A 114 -4.16 0.64 -16.89
N LYS A 115 -4.61 0.91 -15.67
CA LYS A 115 -4.89 -0.15 -14.67
C LYS A 115 -6.35 -0.30 -14.23
N GLY A 116 -7.33 0.19 -14.98
CA GLY A 116 -8.75 -0.13 -14.74
C GLY A 116 -9.34 0.46 -13.44
N ASP A 117 -10.53 0.03 -13.09
CA ASP A 117 -11.41 0.61 -12.08
C ASP A 117 -10.78 0.84 -10.71
N ARG A 118 -10.80 2.10 -10.29
CA ARG A 118 -10.32 2.57 -8.99
C ARG A 118 -11.43 3.34 -8.27
N PRO A 119 -12.37 2.67 -7.57
CA PRO A 119 -13.62 3.27 -7.09
C PRO A 119 -13.44 4.62 -6.38
N VAL A 120 -12.44 4.74 -5.51
CA VAL A 120 -12.20 5.97 -4.74
C VAL A 120 -11.63 7.08 -5.62
N LEU A 121 -10.71 6.77 -6.53
CA LEU A 121 -10.13 7.75 -7.44
C LEU A 121 -11.14 8.18 -8.49
N ASP A 122 -11.87 7.23 -9.07
CA ASP A 122 -12.85 7.48 -10.11
C ASP A 122 -14.04 8.32 -9.60
N ALA A 123 -14.47 8.11 -8.35
CA ALA A 123 -15.47 8.95 -7.69
C ALA A 123 -14.96 10.40 -7.50
N LYS A 124 -13.69 10.58 -7.10
CA LYS A 124 -13.07 11.90 -6.95
C LYS A 124 -12.81 12.57 -8.29
N ASP A 125 -12.42 11.82 -9.33
CA ASP A 125 -12.24 12.33 -10.69
C ASP A 125 -13.55 12.89 -11.24
N LYS A 126 -14.65 12.15 -11.11
CA LYS A 126 -16.00 12.64 -11.45
C LYS A 126 -16.38 13.93 -10.71
N ALA A 127 -16.01 14.05 -9.46
CA ALA A 127 -16.31 15.22 -8.63
C ALA A 127 -15.46 16.46 -8.97
N HIS A 128 -14.23 16.27 -9.45
CA HIS A 128 -13.28 17.34 -9.73
C HIS A 128 -13.07 17.63 -11.23
N GLY A 129 -13.63 16.77 -12.11
CA GLY A 129 -13.52 16.92 -13.58
C GLY A 129 -12.09 16.83 -14.16
N ASN A 130 -11.12 16.43 -13.32
CA ASN A 130 -9.72 16.30 -13.72
C ASN A 130 -8.99 15.30 -12.82
N ARG A 131 -8.47 14.21 -13.41
CA ARG A 131 -7.79 13.12 -12.71
C ARG A 131 -6.54 13.58 -11.94
N ARG A 132 -5.78 14.53 -12.48
CA ARG A 132 -4.63 15.14 -11.79
C ARG A 132 -5.07 15.80 -10.49
N ALA A 133 -6.06 16.68 -10.54
CA ALA A 133 -6.56 17.38 -9.35
C ALA A 133 -7.12 16.40 -8.30
N ALA A 134 -7.77 15.32 -8.75
CA ALA A 134 -8.24 14.27 -7.86
C ALA A 134 -7.08 13.54 -7.16
N ILE A 135 -5.99 13.25 -7.87
CA ILE A 135 -4.78 12.61 -7.30
C ILE A 135 -4.11 13.56 -6.31
N GLU A 136 -3.87 14.81 -6.68
CA GLU A 136 -3.23 15.83 -5.84
C GLU A 136 -4.00 16.01 -4.53
N LYS A 137 -5.31 16.16 -4.60
CA LYS A 137 -6.17 16.27 -3.42
C LYS A 137 -6.14 15.02 -2.55
N LEU A 138 -6.17 13.83 -3.13
CA LEU A 138 -6.08 12.58 -2.36
C LEU A 138 -4.70 12.41 -1.73
N LEU A 139 -3.61 12.85 -2.36
CA LEU A 139 -2.27 12.85 -1.79
C LEU A 139 -2.20 13.79 -0.59
N GLU A 140 -2.70 15.03 -0.72
CA GLU A 140 -2.77 16.01 0.34
C GLU A 140 -3.57 15.47 1.56
N GLU A 141 -4.77 14.93 1.32
CA GLU A 141 -5.61 14.33 2.37
C GLU A 141 -4.92 13.17 3.11
N ARG A 142 -3.98 12.46 2.46
CA ARG A 142 -3.31 11.28 3.00
C ARG A 142 -1.90 11.53 3.49
N GLN A 143 -1.35 12.72 3.27
CA GLN A 143 0.03 13.06 3.64
C GLN A 143 0.29 12.79 5.12
N ILE A 144 -0.62 13.21 5.99
CA ILE A 144 -0.51 13.00 7.44
C ILE A 144 -0.41 11.52 7.85
N PHE A 145 -0.98 10.62 7.05
CA PHE A 145 -0.89 9.18 7.29
C PHE A 145 0.43 8.61 6.75
N TYR A 146 0.88 9.08 5.56
CA TYR A 146 2.16 8.67 4.98
C TYR A 146 3.36 9.16 5.80
N ASP A 147 3.23 10.30 6.48
CA ASP A 147 4.26 10.84 7.35
C ASP A 147 4.53 10.00 8.61
N GLN A 148 3.65 9.07 8.91
CA GLN A 148 3.82 8.12 10.00
C GLN A 148 4.73 6.93 9.65
N ALA A 149 5.16 6.79 8.39
CA ALA A 149 6.08 5.74 7.98
C ALA A 149 7.45 5.90 8.68
N ASP A 150 8.10 4.77 8.92
CA ASP A 150 9.44 4.75 9.51
C ASP A 150 10.50 5.14 8.47
N TYR A 151 10.22 4.91 7.20
CA TYR A 151 11.07 5.27 6.07
C TYR A 151 10.25 5.61 4.82
N LYS A 152 10.77 6.51 3.98
CA LYS A 152 10.16 6.87 2.70
C LYS A 152 11.13 6.63 1.56
N VAL A 153 10.61 6.06 0.46
CA VAL A 153 11.37 5.81 -0.77
C VAL A 153 10.61 6.41 -1.95
N ASP A 154 11.27 7.33 -2.65
CA ASP A 154 10.75 7.87 -3.90
C ASP A 154 11.00 6.87 -5.04
N THR A 155 9.94 6.51 -5.75
CA THR A 155 9.98 5.53 -6.83
C THR A 155 9.93 6.16 -8.23
N THR A 156 9.92 7.48 -8.33
CA THR A 156 9.68 8.22 -9.59
C THR A 156 10.66 7.82 -10.68
N ASN A 157 11.96 7.95 -10.42
CA ASN A 157 13.02 7.71 -11.42
C ASN A 157 13.91 6.51 -11.08
N TRP A 158 13.47 5.63 -10.21
CA TRP A 158 14.25 4.49 -9.77
C TRP A 158 13.76 3.19 -10.38
N SER A 159 14.71 2.35 -10.79
CA SER A 159 14.40 0.98 -11.17
C SER A 159 13.95 0.18 -9.93
N PRO A 160 13.16 -0.89 -10.11
CA PRO A 160 12.75 -1.76 -9.02
C PRO A 160 13.92 -2.28 -8.18
N MET A 161 15.07 -2.55 -8.80
CA MET A 161 16.27 -3.05 -8.11
C MET A 161 16.93 -1.99 -7.23
N GLN A 162 16.90 -0.71 -7.64
CA GLN A 162 17.39 0.40 -6.82
C GLN A 162 16.50 0.61 -5.60
N ILE A 163 15.18 0.60 -5.78
CA ILE A 163 14.19 0.70 -4.70
C ILE A 163 14.38 -0.43 -3.68
N ILE A 164 14.49 -1.66 -4.15
CA ILE A 164 14.69 -2.83 -3.28
C ILE A 164 16.03 -2.77 -2.56
N GLY A 165 17.08 -2.31 -3.25
CA GLY A 165 18.41 -2.13 -2.65
C GLY A 165 18.39 -1.12 -1.51
N ASP A 166 17.64 -0.04 -1.67
CA ASP A 166 17.48 1.00 -0.66
C ASP A 166 16.68 0.51 0.56
N ILE A 167 15.56 -0.18 0.31
CA ILE A 167 14.76 -0.80 1.37
C ILE A 167 15.58 -1.79 2.19
N CYS A 168 16.40 -2.63 1.52
CA CYS A 168 17.25 -3.61 2.20
C CYS A 168 18.31 -2.91 3.07
N ARG A 169 18.99 -1.89 2.54
CA ARG A 169 19.97 -1.12 3.34
C ARG A 169 19.33 -0.53 4.59
N TYR A 170 18.13 0.06 4.46
CA TYR A 170 17.43 0.58 5.63
C TYR A 170 17.06 -0.53 6.63
N ALA A 171 16.52 -1.67 6.15
CA ALA A 171 16.18 -2.79 7.00
C ALA A 171 17.40 -3.37 7.76
N ASP A 172 18.54 -3.42 7.11
CA ASP A 172 19.82 -3.89 7.73
C ASP A 172 20.24 -2.97 8.89
N THR A 173 20.03 -1.66 8.79
CA THR A 173 20.33 -0.71 9.89
C THR A 173 19.52 -0.99 11.15
N LEU A 174 18.34 -1.61 11.02
CA LEU A 174 17.46 -1.96 12.15
C LEU A 174 17.83 -3.29 12.81
N THR A 175 18.58 -4.13 12.10
CA THR A 175 19.00 -5.45 12.60
C THR A 175 20.28 -5.37 13.43
N ILE A 176 21.05 -4.26 13.30
CA ILE A 176 22.33 -4.02 13.99
C ILE A 176 22.11 -3.40 15.41
N LYS A 177 20.88 -3.09 15.77
CA LYS A 177 20.51 -2.62 17.12
C LYS A 177 19.74 -3.70 17.87
#